data_12d56ac0cb112bc63c8b4ef3ae2f63b7
#
_entry.id   12d56ac0cb112bc63c8b4ef3ae2f63b7
#
_cell.length_a   1.000
_cell.length_b   1.000
_cell.length_c   1.000
_cell.angle_alpha   90.00
_cell.angle_beta   90.00
_cell.angle_gamma   90.00
#
_symmetry.space_group_name_H-M   'P 1'
#
loop_
_entity.id
_entity.type
_entity.pdbx_description
1 polymer ?
#
loop_
_entity_poly.entity_id
_entity_poly.type
_entity_poly.pdbx_seq_one_letter_code
_entity_poly.pdbx_strand_id
1 'polypeptide(L)'
;MKVYFTASIVGKKHHLGDYLKIIETLKSKNCEVISDHIINSSESQIRMETREERLKFHRQLEKWIRESDFMVAETTFPSISVGYEISLAQHLLKPILILYSTGSPPSLLAHHKDEKLVCEKYSSDILSDLIDDFINYVKGTNDSRFTFFITAKIASFLEKVSKSEKIPKSVYLRKLIEQDMQYKR
;
A
#
# COMPACT_ATOMS: atom_id res chain seq x y z
N MET A 1 6.27 -1.28 -14.33
CA MET A 1 5.70 -2.32 -13.44
C MET A 1 4.20 -2.33 -13.61
N LYS A 2 3.57 -3.50 -13.47
CA LYS A 2 2.12 -3.67 -13.57
C LYS A 2 1.50 -3.72 -12.18
N VAL A 3 0.53 -2.88 -11.91
CA VAL A 3 -0.06 -2.70 -10.57
C VAL A 3 -1.54 -3.00 -10.62
N TYR A 4 -2.02 -3.84 -9.71
CA TYR A 4 -3.44 -4.02 -9.47
C TYR A 4 -3.90 -3.06 -8.39
N PHE A 5 -4.80 -2.14 -8.74
CA PHE A 5 -5.40 -1.20 -7.80
C PHE A 5 -6.81 -1.65 -7.43
N THR A 6 -7.12 -1.67 -6.13
CA THR A 6 -8.47 -1.95 -5.63
C THR A 6 -8.90 -0.95 -4.57
N ALA A 7 -10.19 -0.71 -4.51
CA ALA A 7 -10.84 0.15 -3.53
C ALA A 7 -12.34 -0.17 -3.47
N SER A 8 -13.04 0.33 -2.45
CA SER A 8 -14.48 0.14 -2.32
C SER A 8 -15.26 0.88 -3.42
N ILE A 9 -16.04 0.15 -4.24
CA ILE A 9 -16.93 0.77 -5.23
C ILE A 9 -18.04 1.58 -4.54
N VAL A 10 -18.55 1.12 -3.39
CA VAL A 10 -19.51 1.87 -2.58
C VAL A 10 -18.88 3.14 -2.01
N GLY A 11 -17.63 3.03 -1.56
CA GLY A 11 -16.84 4.16 -1.02
C GLY A 11 -16.52 5.23 -2.07
N LYS A 12 -16.62 4.91 -3.36
CA LYS A 12 -16.33 5.82 -4.46
C LYS A 12 -17.11 7.14 -4.40
N LYS A 13 -18.33 7.14 -3.88
CA LYS A 13 -19.12 8.38 -3.70
C LYS A 13 -18.41 9.42 -2.80
N HIS A 14 -17.50 9.00 -1.94
CA HIS A 14 -16.81 9.87 -0.97
C HIS A 14 -15.31 9.99 -1.23
N HIS A 15 -14.71 8.98 -1.86
CA HIS A 15 -13.26 8.83 -1.98
C HIS A 15 -12.75 8.74 -3.43
N LEU A 16 -13.59 9.07 -4.44
CA LEU A 16 -13.17 9.00 -5.85
C LEU A 16 -11.92 9.86 -6.13
N GLY A 17 -11.85 11.05 -5.54
CA GLY A 17 -10.69 11.93 -5.68
C GLY A 17 -9.40 11.30 -5.15
N ASP A 18 -9.50 10.61 -4.01
CA ASP A 18 -8.37 9.89 -3.41
C ASP A 18 -7.92 8.74 -4.31
N TYR A 19 -8.88 7.95 -4.84
CA TYR A 19 -8.58 6.84 -5.75
C TYR A 19 -7.88 7.31 -7.02
N LEU A 20 -8.39 8.37 -7.64
CA LEU A 20 -7.79 8.95 -8.85
C LEU A 20 -6.39 9.47 -8.57
N LYS A 21 -6.17 10.12 -7.42
CA LYS A 21 -4.86 10.63 -7.02
C LYS A 21 -3.83 9.51 -6.84
N ILE A 22 -4.21 8.40 -6.21
CA ILE A 22 -3.35 7.22 -6.07
C ILE A 22 -3.00 6.66 -7.45
N ILE A 23 -3.99 6.48 -8.33
CA ILE A 23 -3.80 5.96 -9.69
C ILE A 23 -2.89 6.88 -10.52
N GLU A 24 -3.10 8.19 -10.46
CA GLU A 24 -2.26 9.18 -11.16
C GLU A 24 -0.82 9.16 -10.63
N THR A 25 -0.64 9.07 -9.31
CA THR A 25 0.69 8.96 -8.71
C THR A 25 1.40 7.69 -9.19
N LEU A 26 0.74 6.54 -9.19
CA LEU A 26 1.32 5.29 -9.73
C LEU A 26 1.69 5.42 -11.22
N LYS A 27 0.83 6.02 -12.04
CA LYS A 27 1.10 6.27 -13.47
C LYS A 27 2.29 7.20 -13.67
N SER A 28 2.43 8.26 -12.85
CA SER A 28 3.57 9.19 -12.92
C SER A 28 4.92 8.50 -12.60
N LYS A 29 4.88 7.36 -11.88
CA LYS A 29 6.04 6.51 -11.58
C LYS A 29 6.26 5.40 -12.63
N ASN A 30 5.70 5.54 -13.83
CA ASN A 30 5.79 4.58 -14.94
C ASN A 30 5.18 3.20 -14.60
N CYS A 31 4.11 3.16 -13.81
CA CYS A 31 3.34 1.96 -13.57
C CYS A 31 2.16 1.85 -14.53
N GLU A 32 1.94 0.66 -15.09
CA GLU A 32 0.70 0.27 -15.75
C GLU A 32 -0.31 -0.11 -14.67
N VAL A 33 -1.39 0.64 -14.52
CA VAL A 33 -2.36 0.45 -13.43
C VAL A 33 -3.65 -0.17 -13.93
N ILE A 34 -3.99 -1.35 -13.42
CA ILE A 34 -5.28 -2.01 -13.62
C ILE A 34 -6.25 -1.46 -12.59
N SER A 35 -7.15 -0.58 -12.99
CA SER A 35 -8.10 0.11 -12.10
C SER A 35 -9.50 0.28 -12.70
N ASP A 36 -9.71 -0.06 -13.95
CA ASP A 36 -10.95 0.21 -14.68
C ASP A 36 -12.18 -0.44 -14.04
N HIS A 37 -12.01 -1.63 -13.46
CA HIS A 37 -13.05 -2.36 -12.73
C HIS A 37 -13.52 -1.63 -11.47
N ILE A 38 -12.73 -0.72 -10.91
CA ILE A 38 -13.13 0.15 -9.79
C ILE A 38 -13.70 1.46 -10.34
N ILE A 39 -12.98 2.12 -11.24
CA ILE A 39 -13.34 3.48 -11.70
C ILE A 39 -14.61 3.47 -12.53
N ASN A 40 -14.77 2.51 -13.44
CA ASN A 40 -15.88 2.43 -14.39
C ASN A 40 -17.11 1.67 -13.87
N SER A 41 -16.98 0.91 -12.76
CA SER A 41 -18.10 0.16 -12.19
C SER A 41 -18.97 1.02 -11.26
N SER A 42 -20.24 0.69 -11.15
CA SER A 42 -21.18 1.29 -10.20
C SER A 42 -21.77 0.24 -9.26
N GLU A 43 -22.25 0.68 -8.10
CA GLU A 43 -22.92 -0.19 -7.13
C GLU A 43 -24.18 -0.87 -7.74
N SER A 44 -24.91 -0.15 -8.57
CA SER A 44 -26.10 -0.68 -9.25
C SER A 44 -25.75 -1.80 -10.22
N GLN A 45 -24.68 -1.65 -11.00
CA GLN A 45 -24.21 -2.70 -11.92
C GLN A 45 -23.84 -3.98 -11.17
N ILE A 46 -23.11 -3.88 -10.06
CA ILE A 46 -22.70 -5.05 -9.26
C ILE A 46 -23.92 -5.76 -8.67
N ARG A 47 -24.94 -5.04 -8.21
CA ARG A 47 -26.16 -5.64 -7.67
C ARG A 47 -27.00 -6.39 -8.71
N MET A 48 -26.89 -5.99 -9.98
CA MET A 48 -27.64 -6.58 -11.11
C MET A 48 -26.89 -7.74 -11.77
N GLU A 49 -25.63 -8.01 -11.40
CA GLU A 49 -24.82 -9.07 -11.98
C GLU A 49 -25.42 -10.46 -11.75
N THR A 50 -25.49 -11.24 -12.82
CA THR A 50 -25.83 -12.65 -12.77
C THR A 50 -24.72 -13.48 -12.12
N ARG A 51 -25.03 -14.70 -11.70
CA ARG A 51 -24.03 -15.64 -11.17
C ARG A 51 -22.90 -15.90 -12.17
N GLU A 52 -23.22 -15.99 -13.44
CA GLU A 52 -22.25 -16.29 -14.50
C GLU A 52 -21.28 -15.12 -14.71
N GLU A 53 -21.79 -13.89 -14.75
CA GLU A 53 -20.98 -12.67 -14.82
C GLU A 53 -20.03 -12.54 -13.64
N ARG A 54 -20.49 -12.82 -12.42
CA ARG A 54 -19.62 -12.83 -11.22
C ARG A 54 -18.51 -13.87 -11.32
N LEU A 55 -18.79 -15.08 -11.80
CA LEU A 55 -17.78 -16.13 -11.98
C LEU A 55 -16.76 -15.74 -13.07
N LYS A 56 -17.21 -15.10 -14.14
CA LYS A 56 -16.33 -14.58 -15.20
C LYS A 56 -15.44 -13.46 -14.65
N PHE A 57 -16.05 -12.52 -13.92
CA PHE A 57 -15.31 -11.42 -13.27
C PHE A 57 -14.27 -11.96 -12.28
N HIS A 58 -14.63 -12.92 -11.44
CA HIS A 58 -13.71 -13.54 -10.48
C HIS A 58 -12.46 -14.13 -11.17
N ARG A 59 -12.65 -14.89 -12.25
CA ARG A 59 -11.53 -15.44 -13.04
C ARG A 59 -10.65 -14.33 -13.63
N GLN A 60 -11.26 -13.27 -14.10
CA GLN A 60 -10.53 -12.13 -14.65
C GLN A 60 -9.75 -11.36 -13.56
N LEU A 61 -10.34 -11.18 -12.39
CA LEU A 61 -9.73 -10.57 -11.22
C LEU A 61 -8.50 -11.37 -10.75
N GLU A 62 -8.63 -12.69 -10.63
CA GLU A 62 -7.50 -13.56 -10.28
C GLU A 62 -6.36 -13.44 -11.31
N LYS A 63 -6.70 -13.40 -12.62
CA LYS A 63 -5.73 -13.19 -13.69
C LYS A 63 -5.01 -11.84 -13.55
N TRP A 64 -5.72 -10.75 -13.32
CA TRP A 64 -5.13 -9.42 -13.13
C TRP A 64 -4.17 -9.36 -11.95
N ILE A 65 -4.57 -9.92 -10.80
CA ILE A 65 -3.70 -9.97 -9.62
C ILE A 65 -2.45 -10.83 -9.90
N ARG A 66 -2.62 -11.97 -10.56
CA ARG A 66 -1.51 -12.87 -10.90
C ARG A 66 -0.49 -12.21 -11.83
N GLU A 67 -0.95 -11.45 -12.83
CA GLU A 67 -0.12 -10.75 -13.80
C GLU A 67 0.53 -9.46 -13.26
N SER A 68 0.05 -8.94 -12.15
CA SER A 68 0.59 -7.73 -11.54
C SER A 68 1.86 -8.02 -10.75
N ASP A 69 2.76 -7.04 -10.69
CA ASP A 69 3.97 -7.11 -9.87
C ASP A 69 3.63 -6.92 -8.39
N PHE A 70 2.67 -6.04 -8.10
CA PHE A 70 2.17 -5.78 -6.74
C PHE A 70 0.73 -5.26 -6.76
N MET A 71 0.11 -5.21 -5.57
CA MET A 71 -1.22 -4.65 -5.35
C MET A 71 -1.15 -3.37 -4.52
N VAL A 72 -2.01 -2.40 -4.86
CA VAL A 72 -2.33 -1.25 -4.01
C VAL A 72 -3.82 -1.30 -3.67
N ALA A 73 -4.15 -1.34 -2.38
CA ALA A 73 -5.51 -1.39 -1.87
C ALA A 73 -5.82 -0.13 -1.03
N GLU A 74 -6.77 0.67 -1.46
CA GLU A 74 -7.29 1.78 -0.66
C GLU A 74 -8.43 1.29 0.23
N THR A 75 -8.29 1.44 1.54
CA THR A 75 -9.13 0.80 2.57
C THR A 75 -9.81 1.77 3.54
N THR A 76 -9.79 3.08 3.25
CA THR A 76 -10.47 4.09 4.08
C THR A 76 -11.96 3.77 4.23
N PHE A 77 -12.60 3.30 3.16
CA PHE A 77 -13.96 2.83 3.22
C PHE A 77 -14.00 1.29 3.33
N PRO A 78 -14.58 0.71 4.41
CA PRO A 78 -14.63 -0.73 4.61
C PRO A 78 -15.32 -1.47 3.46
N SER A 79 -14.73 -2.57 2.97
CA SER A 79 -15.30 -3.38 1.90
C SER A 79 -14.88 -4.85 2.04
N ILE A 80 -15.87 -5.74 2.06
CA ILE A 80 -15.63 -7.18 2.08
C ILE A 80 -14.92 -7.64 0.80
N SER A 81 -15.28 -7.07 -0.36
CA SER A 81 -14.65 -7.41 -1.64
C SER A 81 -13.17 -7.04 -1.65
N VAL A 82 -12.81 -5.84 -1.17
CA VAL A 82 -11.41 -5.42 -1.05
C VAL A 82 -10.63 -6.36 -0.11
N GLY A 83 -11.23 -6.76 1.02
CA GLY A 83 -10.62 -7.73 1.94
C GLY A 83 -10.38 -9.09 1.27
N TYR A 84 -11.32 -9.57 0.46
CA TYR A 84 -11.17 -10.78 -0.32
C TYR A 84 -10.01 -10.68 -1.34
N GLU A 85 -9.93 -9.56 -2.06
CA GLU A 85 -8.88 -9.31 -3.06
C GLU A 85 -7.49 -9.24 -2.42
N ILE A 86 -7.37 -8.60 -1.25
CA ILE A 86 -6.14 -8.60 -0.45
C ILE A 86 -5.74 -10.03 -0.06
N SER A 87 -6.69 -10.83 0.44
CA SER A 87 -6.44 -12.23 0.80
C SER A 87 -5.99 -13.06 -0.40
N LEU A 88 -6.59 -12.85 -1.57
CA LEU A 88 -6.21 -13.52 -2.81
C LEU A 88 -4.79 -13.12 -3.26
N ALA A 89 -4.44 -11.83 -3.17
CA ALA A 89 -3.10 -11.34 -3.48
C ALA A 89 -2.04 -11.92 -2.53
N GLN A 90 -2.35 -12.05 -1.22
CA GLN A 90 -1.49 -12.72 -0.25
C GLN A 90 -1.29 -14.20 -0.60
N HIS A 91 -2.37 -14.92 -0.95
CA HIS A 91 -2.28 -16.31 -1.40
C HIS A 91 -1.40 -16.46 -2.65
N LEU A 92 -1.42 -15.49 -3.54
CA LEU A 92 -0.57 -15.41 -4.73
C LEU A 92 0.84 -14.85 -4.44
N LEU A 93 1.18 -14.64 -3.18
CA LEU A 93 2.47 -14.12 -2.70
C LEU A 93 2.87 -12.77 -3.28
N LYS A 94 1.88 -11.94 -3.64
CA LYS A 94 2.12 -10.60 -4.17
C LYS A 94 2.48 -9.62 -3.04
N PRO A 95 3.41 -8.68 -3.27
CA PRO A 95 3.58 -7.53 -2.39
C PRO A 95 2.32 -6.67 -2.40
N ILE A 96 1.89 -6.18 -1.22
CA ILE A 96 0.65 -5.43 -1.06
C ILE A 96 0.91 -4.16 -0.26
N LEU A 97 0.54 -3.02 -0.85
CA LEU A 97 0.47 -1.73 -0.16
C LEU A 97 -0.98 -1.43 0.17
N ILE A 98 -1.31 -1.43 1.45
CA ILE A 98 -2.61 -1.02 1.96
C ILE A 98 -2.52 0.44 2.39
N LEU A 99 -3.39 1.26 1.84
CA LEU A 99 -3.48 2.69 2.10
C LEU A 99 -4.80 3.03 2.79
N TYR A 100 -4.75 3.94 3.77
CA TYR A 100 -5.95 4.54 4.37
C TYR A 100 -5.67 6.01 4.73
N SER A 101 -6.65 6.91 4.53
CA SER A 101 -6.48 8.35 4.76
C SER A 101 -7.01 8.80 6.11
N THR A 102 -8.10 8.19 6.58
CA THR A 102 -8.79 8.56 7.84
C THR A 102 -9.08 7.33 8.69
N GLY A 103 -9.41 7.55 9.96
CA GLY A 103 -9.75 6.47 10.88
C GLY A 103 -8.55 5.67 11.38
N SER A 104 -8.82 4.44 11.80
CA SER A 104 -7.83 3.46 12.23
C SER A 104 -7.47 2.51 11.10
N PRO A 105 -6.25 1.97 11.07
CA PRO A 105 -5.89 0.97 10.08
C PRO A 105 -6.81 -0.25 10.18
N PRO A 106 -7.03 -0.99 9.08
CA PRO A 106 -7.77 -2.25 9.15
C PRO A 106 -7.06 -3.23 10.09
N SER A 107 -7.60 -3.42 11.30
CA SER A 107 -6.91 -3.99 12.47
C SER A 107 -6.27 -5.35 12.22
N LEU A 108 -6.92 -6.23 11.46
CA LEU A 108 -6.39 -7.56 11.16
C LEU A 108 -5.23 -7.52 10.13
N LEU A 109 -5.22 -6.54 9.25
CA LEU A 109 -4.20 -6.39 8.21
C LEU A 109 -2.99 -5.61 8.72
N ALA A 110 -3.20 -4.59 9.55
CA ALA A 110 -2.13 -3.76 10.11
C ALA A 110 -1.19 -4.53 11.06
N HIS A 111 -1.66 -5.63 11.65
CA HIS A 111 -0.88 -6.47 12.57
C HIS A 111 -0.40 -7.78 11.94
N HIS A 112 -0.59 -7.94 10.64
CA HIS A 112 -0.12 -9.13 9.94
C HIS A 112 1.41 -9.14 9.86
N LYS A 113 2.02 -10.31 10.17
CA LYS A 113 3.49 -10.46 10.20
C LYS A 113 4.11 -10.76 8.83
N ASP A 114 3.36 -10.54 7.76
CA ASP A 114 3.87 -10.76 6.41
C ASP A 114 4.68 -9.54 5.96
N GLU A 115 5.96 -9.74 5.70
CA GLU A 115 6.87 -8.68 5.22
C GLU A 115 6.43 -8.08 3.88
N LYS A 116 5.65 -8.83 3.08
CA LYS A 116 5.11 -8.39 1.80
C LYS A 116 3.86 -7.52 1.94
N LEU A 117 3.30 -7.39 3.14
CA LEU A 117 2.13 -6.57 3.40
C LEU A 117 2.51 -5.33 4.19
N VAL A 118 2.40 -4.17 3.55
CA VAL A 118 2.68 -2.86 4.13
C VAL A 118 1.37 -2.10 4.27
N CYS A 119 1.06 -1.60 5.47
CA CYS A 119 -0.15 -0.84 5.76
C CYS A 119 0.21 0.55 6.26
N GLU A 120 -0.14 1.59 5.51
CA GLU A 120 0.26 2.96 5.79
C GLU A 120 -0.90 3.95 5.74
N LYS A 121 -0.86 4.89 6.68
CA LYS A 121 -1.72 6.07 6.60
C LYS A 121 -1.13 7.06 5.61
N TYR A 122 -1.94 7.53 4.67
CA TYR A 122 -1.49 8.51 3.70
C TYR A 122 -2.20 9.86 3.83
N SER A 123 -1.53 10.87 3.38
CA SER A 123 -2.08 12.19 3.05
C SER A 123 -1.57 12.59 1.67
N SER A 124 -2.15 13.66 1.13
CA SER A 124 -1.74 14.18 -0.18
C SER A 124 -0.24 14.48 -0.29
N ASP A 125 0.37 14.91 0.81
CA ASP A 125 1.76 15.39 0.83
C ASP A 125 2.79 14.24 0.84
N ILE A 126 2.42 13.10 1.43
CA ILE A 126 3.35 11.96 1.60
C ILE A 126 3.05 10.79 0.66
N LEU A 127 1.95 10.83 -0.09
CA LEU A 127 1.50 9.73 -0.95
C LEU A 127 2.56 9.35 -2.00
N SER A 128 3.20 10.35 -2.62
CA SER A 128 4.23 10.10 -3.62
C SER A 128 5.42 9.35 -3.05
N ASP A 129 5.89 9.75 -1.87
CA ASP A 129 7.04 9.15 -1.21
C ASP A 129 6.73 7.72 -0.74
N LEU A 130 5.52 7.50 -0.18
CA LEU A 130 5.07 6.16 0.21
C LEU A 130 5.03 5.19 -0.97
N ILE A 131 4.55 5.66 -2.13
CA ILE A 131 4.50 4.84 -3.35
C ILE A 131 5.91 4.58 -3.88
N ASP A 132 6.81 5.57 -3.88
CA ASP A 132 8.20 5.39 -4.31
C ASP A 132 8.94 4.39 -3.43
N ASP A 133 8.81 4.50 -2.11
CA ASP A 133 9.41 3.58 -1.15
C ASP A 133 8.94 2.14 -1.39
N PHE A 134 7.63 1.96 -1.64
CA PHE A 134 7.07 0.65 -1.91
C PHE A 134 7.51 0.09 -3.26
N ILE A 135 7.57 0.91 -4.31
CA ILE A 135 8.09 0.50 -5.63
C ILE A 135 9.56 0.06 -5.52
N ASN A 136 10.38 0.78 -4.77
CA ASN A 136 11.79 0.44 -4.54
C ASN A 136 11.93 -0.88 -3.77
N TYR A 137 11.08 -1.10 -2.77
CA TYR A 137 11.00 -2.37 -2.06
C TYR A 137 10.67 -3.53 -3.02
N VAL A 138 9.65 -3.38 -3.87
CA VAL A 138 9.23 -4.44 -4.83
C VAL A 138 10.31 -4.71 -5.87
N LYS A 139 11.05 -3.69 -6.31
CA LYS A 139 12.16 -3.86 -7.27
C LYS A 139 13.36 -4.60 -6.71
N GLY A 140 13.41 -4.84 -5.40
CA GLY A 140 14.57 -5.44 -4.77
C GLY A 140 15.84 -4.59 -4.89
N THR A 141 15.69 -3.29 -5.19
CA THR A 141 16.79 -2.34 -5.06
C THR A 141 17.17 -2.30 -3.60
N ASN A 142 18.42 -2.53 -3.26
CA ASN A 142 19.10 -2.83 -2.00
C ASN A 142 18.59 -2.22 -0.67
N ASP A 143 17.50 -1.48 -0.67
CA ASP A 143 16.86 -0.91 0.51
C ASP A 143 15.66 -1.75 0.92
N SER A 144 15.85 -2.68 1.84
CA SER A 144 14.73 -3.34 2.52
C SER A 144 14.14 -2.42 3.57
N ARG A 145 12.79 -2.31 3.61
CA ARG A 145 12.11 -1.59 4.68
C ARG A 145 12.15 -2.43 5.95
N PHE A 146 12.63 -1.82 7.03
CA PHE A 146 12.62 -2.42 8.35
C PHE A 146 11.76 -1.59 9.31
N THR A 147 10.74 -2.21 9.91
CA THR A 147 9.83 -1.55 10.86
C THR A 147 9.94 -2.23 12.22
N PHE A 148 10.11 -1.45 13.29
CA PHE A 148 10.16 -1.96 14.65
C PHE A 148 9.56 -0.97 15.63
N PHE A 149 9.11 -1.48 16.78
CA PHE A 149 8.59 -0.65 17.85
C PHE A 149 9.73 -0.02 18.64
N ILE A 150 9.61 1.28 18.93
CA ILE A 150 10.56 2.01 19.77
C ILE A 150 9.86 2.49 21.04
N THR A 151 10.62 2.60 22.14
CA THR A 151 10.11 3.19 23.38
C THR A 151 9.90 4.69 23.24
N ALA A 152 9.02 5.26 24.04
CA ALA A 152 8.81 6.71 24.08
C ALA A 152 10.12 7.49 24.30
N LYS A 153 11.06 6.93 25.07
CA LYS A 153 12.38 7.51 25.32
C LYS A 153 13.21 7.57 24.03
N ILE A 154 13.23 6.51 23.22
CA ILE A 154 13.95 6.47 21.96
C ILE A 154 13.27 7.41 20.94
N ALA A 155 11.93 7.43 20.89
CA ALA A 155 11.19 8.33 20.01
C ALA A 155 11.51 9.81 20.30
N SER A 156 11.52 10.20 21.56
CA SER A 156 11.86 11.56 22.01
C SER A 156 13.31 11.94 21.68
N PHE A 157 14.24 11.00 21.84
CA PHE A 157 15.64 11.20 21.48
C PHE A 157 15.79 11.42 19.97
N LEU A 158 15.20 10.57 19.14
CA LEU A 158 15.24 10.70 17.70
C LEU A 158 14.61 12.00 17.19
N GLU A 159 13.52 12.46 17.83
CA GLU A 159 12.91 13.76 17.54
C GLU A 159 13.89 14.91 17.79
N LYS A 160 14.56 14.89 18.94
CA LYS A 160 15.54 15.91 19.34
C LYS A 160 16.73 15.97 18.38
N VAL A 161 17.28 14.80 18.02
CA VAL A 161 18.42 14.71 17.09
C VAL A 161 18.01 15.13 15.69
N SER A 162 16.86 14.66 15.18
CA SER A 162 16.34 15.05 13.88
C SER A 162 16.19 16.56 13.72
N LYS A 163 15.73 17.25 14.77
CA LYS A 163 15.63 18.72 14.80
C LYS A 163 16.98 19.41 14.88
N SER A 164 17.91 18.90 15.67
CA SER A 164 19.23 19.53 15.87
C SER A 164 20.13 19.36 14.64
N GLU A 165 20.13 18.17 14.01
CA GLU A 165 20.97 17.89 12.85
C GLU A 165 20.26 18.20 11.51
N LYS A 166 18.98 18.57 11.53
CA LYS A 166 18.13 18.84 10.36
C LYS A 166 18.11 17.69 9.36
N ILE A 167 18.12 16.45 9.85
CA ILE A 167 18.02 15.22 9.05
C ILE A 167 16.82 14.37 9.48
N PRO A 168 16.18 13.62 8.58
CA PRO A 168 15.12 12.68 8.93
C PRO A 168 15.60 11.63 9.94
N LYS A 169 14.69 11.18 10.83
CA LYS A 169 14.98 10.13 11.85
C LYS A 169 15.51 8.85 11.23
N SER A 170 14.98 8.46 10.08
CA SER A 170 15.41 7.28 9.30
C SER A 170 16.86 7.42 8.79
N VAL A 171 17.23 8.60 8.33
CA VAL A 171 18.60 8.89 7.88
C VAL A 171 19.58 8.81 9.05
N TYR A 172 19.20 9.35 10.21
CA TYR A 172 20.02 9.24 11.41
C TYR A 172 20.21 7.78 11.86
N LEU A 173 19.15 6.99 11.88
CA LEU A 173 19.23 5.56 12.24
C LEU A 173 20.09 4.77 11.25
N ARG A 174 19.94 5.01 9.93
CA ARG A 174 20.80 4.38 8.91
C ARG A 174 22.27 4.68 9.16
N LYS A 175 22.60 5.93 9.43
CA LYS A 175 23.97 6.39 9.74
C LYS A 175 24.56 5.67 10.95
N LEU A 176 23.78 5.48 12.02
CA LEU A 176 24.21 4.72 13.20
C LEU A 176 24.47 3.25 12.89
N ILE A 177 23.61 2.62 12.11
CA ILE A 177 23.78 1.21 11.69
C ILE A 177 25.02 1.06 10.81
N GLU A 178 25.22 1.93 9.84
CA GLU A 178 26.38 1.93 8.95
C GLU A 178 27.70 2.12 9.73
N GLN A 179 27.70 2.98 10.75
CA GLN A 179 28.85 3.15 11.65
C GLN A 179 29.12 1.89 12.46
N ASP A 180 28.11 1.23 13.02
CA ASP A 180 28.26 -0.04 13.78
C ASP A 180 28.77 -1.18 12.90
N MET A 181 28.30 -1.24 11.64
CA MET A 181 28.79 -2.21 10.64
C MET A 181 30.27 -2.00 10.30
N GLN A 182 30.77 -0.77 10.30
CA GLN A 182 32.20 -0.50 10.08
C GLN A 182 33.06 -0.87 11.29
N TYR A 183 32.51 -0.71 12.49
CA TYR A 183 33.22 -1.00 13.74
C TYR A 183 33.36 -2.49 14.03
N LYS A 184 32.46 -3.34 13.50
CA LYS A 184 32.44 -4.80 13.68
C LYS A 184 33.11 -5.59 12.56
N ARG A 185 33.76 -4.92 11.62
CA ARG A 185 34.64 -5.52 10.61
C ARG A 185 36.10 -5.56 11.13
#